data_2126f1f2bb0d1f0b63bc3941ca650334
#
_entry.id   2126f1f2bb0d1f0b63bc3941ca650334
#
_cell.length_a   1.000
_cell.length_b   1.000
_cell.length_c   1.000
_cell.angle_alpha   90.00
_cell.angle_beta   90.00
_cell.angle_gamma   90.00
#
_symmetry.space_group_name_H-M   'P 1'
#
loop_
_entity.id
_entity.type
_entity.pdbx_description
1 polymer ?
#
loop_
_entity_poly.entity_id
_entity_poly.type
_entity_poly.pdbx_seq_one_letter_code
_entity_poly.pdbx_strand_id
1 'polypeptide(L)'
;MIVDADNDEAVLWCHENLSTPVVSKTAKGKHYYFSKPQDFQISNSVNSELGIDIRATGGFVVAPPSVHGSGLVYRWASSVTPKLAEIPEMSREEVEVLQKHLSLNGKCTSPHRNQNQFLIQTQNSQVSKDFFSPVEVGGRNDSLARLTGSLLGRGFSVDQIHHETTKWNQKNTSPLSED
;
A
#
# COMPACT_ATOMS: atom_id res chain seq x y z
N MET A 1 1.03 -7.47 5.08
CA MET A 1 0.39 -7.52 3.77
C MET A 1 -1.07 -7.15 3.90
N ILE A 2 -1.64 -6.49 2.90
CA ILE A 2 -3.05 -6.07 2.94
C ILE A 2 -3.70 -6.46 1.62
N VAL A 3 -4.92 -7.01 1.72
CA VAL A 3 -5.84 -7.18 0.59
C VAL A 3 -6.86 -6.05 0.70
N ASP A 4 -6.87 -5.17 -0.29
CA ASP A 4 -7.70 -3.98 -0.37
C ASP A 4 -8.86 -4.27 -1.34
N ALA A 5 -10.08 -4.28 -0.81
CA ALA A 5 -11.31 -4.54 -1.55
C ALA A 5 -12.08 -3.23 -1.72
N ASP A 6 -12.20 -2.75 -2.95
CA ASP A 6 -12.66 -1.40 -3.31
C ASP A 6 -14.14 -1.36 -3.79
N ASN A 7 -14.87 -2.47 -3.72
CA ASN A 7 -16.30 -2.55 -4.03
C ASN A 7 -16.99 -3.67 -3.24
N ASP A 8 -18.32 -3.71 -3.28
CA ASP A 8 -19.11 -4.67 -2.50
C ASP A 8 -18.87 -6.13 -2.92
N GLU A 9 -18.67 -6.40 -4.21
CA GLU A 9 -18.38 -7.74 -4.74
C GLU A 9 -17.01 -8.25 -4.24
N ALA A 10 -15.99 -7.40 -4.31
CA ALA A 10 -14.66 -7.68 -3.75
C ALA A 10 -14.72 -7.93 -2.24
N VAL A 11 -15.48 -7.11 -1.51
CA VAL A 11 -15.67 -7.27 -0.06
C VAL A 11 -16.34 -8.60 0.27
N LEU A 12 -17.37 -8.98 -0.50
CA LEU A 12 -18.06 -10.27 -0.31
C LEU A 12 -17.10 -11.43 -0.59
N TRP A 13 -16.41 -11.40 -1.72
CA TRP A 13 -15.43 -12.41 -2.07
C TRP A 13 -14.34 -12.57 -1.00
N CYS A 14 -13.75 -11.46 -0.54
CA CYS A 14 -12.73 -11.49 0.52
C CYS A 14 -13.30 -12.06 1.83
N HIS A 15 -14.54 -11.72 2.18
CA HIS A 15 -15.19 -12.24 3.39
C HIS A 15 -15.41 -13.75 3.35
N GLU A 16 -15.68 -14.31 2.18
CA GLU A 16 -15.92 -15.74 1.99
C GLU A 16 -14.62 -16.57 1.90
N ASN A 17 -13.53 -15.97 1.43
CA ASN A 17 -12.31 -16.69 1.08
C ASN A 17 -11.09 -16.36 1.95
N LEU A 18 -11.15 -15.30 2.75
CA LEU A 18 -10.03 -14.84 3.60
C LEU A 18 -10.47 -14.78 5.06
N SER A 19 -9.59 -15.25 5.95
CA SER A 19 -9.86 -15.34 7.38
C SER A 19 -8.89 -14.48 8.20
N THR A 20 -9.30 -13.24 8.48
CA THR A 20 -8.59 -12.37 9.42
C THR A 20 -9.56 -11.60 10.31
N PRO A 21 -9.30 -11.51 11.61
CA PRO A 21 -10.08 -10.65 12.52
C PRO A 21 -9.71 -9.17 12.36
N VAL A 22 -8.60 -8.87 11.66
CA VAL A 22 -8.08 -7.50 11.53
C VAL A 22 -8.51 -6.91 10.20
N VAL A 23 -9.61 -6.17 10.24
CA VAL A 23 -10.24 -5.54 9.09
C VAL A 23 -10.51 -4.08 9.38
N SER A 24 -10.28 -3.19 8.42
CA SER A 24 -10.74 -1.81 8.49
C SER A 24 -11.78 -1.50 7.42
N LYS A 25 -12.70 -0.60 7.73
CA LYS A 25 -13.65 0.00 6.80
C LYS A 25 -13.01 1.22 6.14
N THR A 26 -13.10 1.28 4.83
CA THR A 26 -12.59 2.39 4.01
C THR A 26 -13.75 3.21 3.44
N ALA A 27 -13.45 4.18 2.59
CA ALA A 27 -14.47 4.97 1.90
C ALA A 27 -15.26 4.16 0.85
N LYS A 28 -14.67 3.08 0.29
CA LYS A 28 -15.26 2.31 -0.80
C LYS A 28 -15.50 0.85 -0.44
N GLY A 29 -14.79 0.33 0.56
CA GLY A 29 -14.83 -1.09 0.89
C GLY A 29 -14.11 -1.41 2.19
N LYS A 30 -13.16 -2.34 2.13
CA LYS A 30 -12.44 -2.83 3.33
C LYS A 30 -10.99 -3.18 3.02
N HIS A 31 -10.11 -2.99 4.01
CA HIS A 31 -8.78 -3.57 4.03
C HIS A 31 -8.74 -4.79 4.96
N TYR A 32 -8.21 -5.89 4.48
CA TYR A 32 -7.97 -7.13 5.22
C TYR A 32 -6.48 -7.26 5.49
N TYR A 33 -6.10 -7.34 6.77
CA TYR A 33 -4.70 -7.29 7.21
C TYR A 33 -4.17 -8.68 7.52
N PHE A 34 -2.98 -8.98 6.99
CA PHE A 34 -2.26 -10.23 7.22
C PHE A 34 -0.77 -9.96 7.44
N SER A 35 -0.10 -10.78 8.24
CA SER A 35 1.33 -10.91 8.14
C SER A 35 1.69 -11.69 6.86
N LYS A 36 2.83 -11.34 6.26
CA LYS A 36 3.24 -11.97 5.01
C LYS A 36 3.76 -13.38 5.30
N PRO A 37 3.29 -14.42 4.59
CA PRO A 37 3.88 -15.75 4.67
C PRO A 37 5.35 -15.72 4.30
N GLN A 38 6.19 -16.45 5.04
CA GLN A 38 7.63 -16.47 4.80
C GLN A 38 7.98 -17.23 3.51
N ASP A 39 7.21 -18.27 3.20
CA ASP A 39 7.47 -19.20 2.09
C ASP A 39 6.91 -18.71 0.75
N PHE A 40 6.20 -17.58 0.71
CA PHE A 40 5.58 -17.05 -0.50
C PHE A 40 6.10 -15.67 -0.88
N GLN A 41 6.38 -15.52 -2.17
CA GLN A 41 6.66 -14.21 -2.77
C GLN A 41 5.33 -13.59 -3.23
N ILE A 42 4.83 -12.65 -2.44
CA ILE A 42 3.65 -11.86 -2.78
C ILE A 42 4.10 -10.43 -3.07
N SER A 43 3.75 -9.95 -4.26
CA SER A 43 4.07 -8.60 -4.73
C SER A 43 2.85 -7.69 -4.71
N ASN A 44 3.09 -6.39 -4.71
CA ASN A 44 2.03 -5.40 -4.93
C ASN A 44 1.36 -5.66 -6.27
N SER A 45 0.03 -5.67 -6.30
CA SER A 45 -0.75 -5.76 -7.53
C SER A 45 -2.01 -4.92 -7.44
N VAL A 46 -2.49 -4.48 -8.60
CA VAL A 46 -3.74 -3.73 -8.75
C VAL A 46 -4.61 -4.49 -9.74
N ASN A 47 -5.84 -4.78 -9.36
CA ASN A 47 -6.83 -5.37 -10.24
C ASN A 47 -8.13 -4.57 -10.18
N SER A 48 -8.21 -3.55 -11.03
CA SER A 48 -9.36 -2.64 -11.08
C SER A 48 -10.65 -3.29 -11.58
N GLU A 49 -10.57 -4.41 -12.32
CA GLU A 49 -11.74 -5.13 -12.80
C GLU A 49 -12.44 -5.87 -11.65
N LEU A 50 -11.64 -6.48 -10.76
CA LEU A 50 -12.16 -7.15 -9.57
C LEU A 50 -12.34 -6.21 -8.37
N GLY A 51 -11.71 -5.04 -8.40
CA GLY A 51 -11.65 -4.15 -7.25
C GLY A 51 -10.85 -4.72 -6.07
N ILE A 52 -9.87 -5.59 -6.36
CA ILE A 52 -9.00 -6.21 -5.34
C ILE A 52 -7.56 -5.83 -5.62
N ASP A 53 -6.96 -5.09 -4.70
CA ASP A 53 -5.56 -4.72 -4.73
C ASP A 53 -4.77 -5.47 -3.64
N ILE A 54 -3.53 -5.85 -3.94
CA ILE A 54 -2.60 -6.39 -2.95
C ILE A 54 -1.54 -5.35 -2.64
N ARG A 55 -1.37 -5.05 -1.35
CA ARG A 55 -0.30 -4.20 -0.83
C ARG A 55 0.61 -5.06 0.05
N ALA A 56 1.80 -5.36 -0.48
CA ALA A 56 2.83 -6.16 0.15
C ALA A 56 4.06 -5.29 0.48
N THR A 57 5.24 -5.87 0.52
CA THR A 57 6.49 -5.14 0.82
C THR A 57 6.68 -3.95 -0.13
N GLY A 58 6.88 -2.77 0.44
CA GLY A 58 7.01 -1.51 -0.30
C GLY A 58 5.68 -0.90 -0.76
N GLY A 59 4.53 -1.55 -0.50
CA GLY A 59 3.20 -0.98 -0.64
C GLY A 59 2.73 -0.30 0.64
N PHE A 60 1.72 0.55 0.53
CA PHE A 60 1.09 1.20 1.67
C PHE A 60 -0.41 1.36 1.48
N VAL A 61 -1.15 1.50 2.56
CA VAL A 61 -2.56 1.86 2.60
C VAL A 61 -2.78 2.96 3.64
N VAL A 62 -3.87 3.68 3.47
CA VAL A 62 -4.37 4.57 4.52
C VAL A 62 -5.06 3.73 5.58
N ALA A 63 -4.68 3.91 6.86
CA ALA A 63 -5.20 3.14 7.98
C ALA A 63 -6.04 4.00 8.94
N PRO A 64 -6.92 3.38 9.75
CA PRO A 64 -7.63 4.10 10.82
C PRO A 64 -6.65 4.78 11.81
N PRO A 65 -6.99 5.98 12.30
CA PRO A 65 -8.24 6.74 12.16
C PRO A 65 -8.22 7.81 11.05
N SER A 66 -7.46 7.65 10.00
CA SER A 66 -7.30 8.65 8.93
C SER A 66 -8.65 9.06 8.31
N VAL A 67 -8.68 10.27 7.76
CA VAL A 67 -9.83 10.81 7.05
C VAL A 67 -9.60 10.73 5.55
N HIS A 68 -10.52 10.13 4.81
CA HIS A 68 -10.50 10.12 3.35
C HIS A 68 -10.87 11.52 2.79
N GLY A 69 -10.43 11.83 1.57
CA GLY A 69 -10.74 13.11 0.91
C GLY A 69 -12.25 13.41 0.75
N SER A 70 -13.12 12.40 0.84
CA SER A 70 -14.58 12.55 0.88
C SER A 70 -15.14 12.93 2.27
N GLY A 71 -14.28 13.05 3.30
CA GLY A 71 -14.67 13.27 4.68
C GLY A 71 -14.99 12.01 5.48
N LEU A 72 -15.01 10.83 4.85
CA LEU A 72 -15.20 9.56 5.56
C LEU A 72 -13.98 9.19 6.37
N VAL A 73 -14.19 8.71 7.60
CA VAL A 73 -13.14 8.28 8.52
C VAL A 73 -12.92 6.78 8.37
N TYR A 74 -11.69 6.36 8.13
CA TYR A 74 -11.29 4.96 8.20
C TYR A 74 -11.45 4.44 9.63
N ARG A 75 -12.07 3.27 9.81
CA ARG A 75 -12.38 2.69 11.12
C ARG A 75 -12.06 1.21 11.14
N TRP A 76 -11.55 0.71 12.27
CA TRP A 76 -11.48 -0.73 12.47
C TRP A 76 -12.88 -1.34 12.47
N ALA A 77 -13.04 -2.53 11.90
CA ALA A 77 -14.31 -3.26 11.91
C ALA A 77 -14.65 -3.74 13.34
N SER A 78 -13.65 -4.02 14.15
CA SER A 78 -13.76 -4.23 15.58
C SER A 78 -13.86 -2.89 16.32
N SER A 79 -14.50 -2.89 17.48
CA SER A 79 -14.59 -1.71 18.37
C SER A 79 -13.25 -1.38 19.06
N VAL A 80 -12.28 -2.29 19.00
CA VAL A 80 -10.95 -2.17 19.61
C VAL A 80 -9.90 -2.04 18.52
N THR A 81 -8.90 -1.18 18.71
CA THR A 81 -7.75 -1.10 17.83
C THR A 81 -6.95 -2.40 17.92
N PRO A 82 -6.74 -3.11 16.80
CA PRO A 82 -6.00 -4.37 16.80
C PRO A 82 -4.53 -4.15 17.20
N LYS A 83 -3.97 -5.14 17.87
CA LYS A 83 -2.53 -5.18 18.14
C LYS A 83 -1.82 -5.84 16.95
N LEU A 84 -0.57 -5.47 16.73
CA LEU A 84 0.24 -6.07 15.66
C LEU A 84 0.34 -7.60 15.77
N ALA A 85 0.40 -8.13 17.00
CA ALA A 85 0.45 -9.57 17.27
C ALA A 85 -0.88 -10.31 16.96
N GLU A 86 -1.96 -9.58 16.73
CA GLU A 86 -3.27 -10.16 16.37
C GLU A 86 -3.45 -10.31 14.86
N ILE A 87 -2.51 -9.80 14.06
CA ILE A 87 -2.53 -9.92 12.61
C ILE A 87 -2.08 -11.35 12.24
N PRO A 88 -2.99 -12.21 11.71
CA PRO A 88 -2.64 -13.59 11.38
C PRO A 88 -1.72 -13.63 10.16
N GLU A 89 -0.94 -14.69 10.03
CA GLU A 89 -0.28 -15.02 8.79
C GLU A 89 -1.32 -15.56 7.79
N MET A 90 -1.26 -15.10 6.53
CA MET A 90 -2.13 -15.64 5.48
C MET A 90 -1.74 -17.08 5.21
N SER A 91 -2.71 -17.99 5.25
CA SER A 91 -2.46 -19.41 4.99
C SER A 91 -2.07 -19.68 3.52
N ARG A 92 -1.48 -20.85 3.27
CA ARG A 92 -1.12 -21.27 1.92
C ARG A 92 -2.36 -21.36 1.03
N GLU A 93 -3.44 -21.91 1.55
CA GLU A 93 -4.71 -22.06 0.85
C GLU A 93 -5.30 -20.71 0.46
N GLU A 94 -5.27 -19.72 1.35
CA GLU A 94 -5.74 -18.37 1.07
C GLU A 94 -4.87 -17.70 -0.01
N VAL A 95 -3.54 -17.88 0.03
CA VAL A 95 -2.64 -17.37 -1.01
C VAL A 95 -2.99 -17.96 -2.37
N GLU A 96 -3.17 -19.28 -2.45
CA GLU A 96 -3.48 -20.00 -3.71
C GLU A 96 -4.85 -19.58 -4.26
N VAL A 97 -5.86 -19.48 -3.41
CA VAL A 97 -7.22 -19.03 -3.79
C VAL A 97 -7.19 -17.58 -4.29
N LEU A 98 -6.49 -16.69 -3.59
CA LEU A 98 -6.34 -15.28 -3.97
C LEU A 98 -5.60 -15.14 -5.31
N GLN A 99 -4.47 -15.83 -5.48
CA GLN A 99 -3.71 -15.81 -6.74
C GLN A 99 -4.52 -16.37 -7.91
N LYS A 100 -5.24 -17.46 -7.70
CA LYS A 100 -6.13 -18.05 -8.72
C LYS A 100 -7.23 -17.08 -9.11
N HIS A 101 -7.89 -16.44 -8.17
CA HIS A 101 -8.95 -15.48 -8.43
C HIS A 101 -8.45 -14.29 -9.26
N LEU A 102 -7.32 -13.71 -8.86
CA LEU A 102 -6.69 -12.59 -9.59
C LEU A 102 -6.22 -12.99 -10.99
N SER A 103 -5.76 -14.23 -11.20
CA SER A 103 -5.25 -14.72 -12.49
C SER A 103 -6.36 -15.07 -13.47
N LEU A 104 -7.50 -15.58 -12.99
CA LEU A 104 -8.61 -16.03 -13.84
C LEU A 104 -9.52 -14.87 -14.28
N ASN A 105 -9.66 -13.85 -13.47
CA ASN A 105 -10.67 -12.82 -13.63
C ASN A 105 -10.11 -11.43 -13.96
N GLY A 106 -8.80 -11.27 -14.14
CA GLY A 106 -8.24 -9.97 -14.43
C GLY A 106 -6.85 -10.01 -15.05
N LYS A 107 -6.56 -9.02 -15.87
CA LYS A 107 -5.19 -8.70 -16.24
C LYS A 107 -4.50 -8.09 -15.03
N CYS A 108 -3.79 -8.92 -14.27
CA CYS A 108 -2.91 -8.44 -13.22
C CYS A 108 -1.86 -7.53 -13.87
N THR A 109 -2.05 -6.23 -13.79
CA THR A 109 -1.02 -5.27 -14.17
C THR A 109 0.00 -5.24 -13.04
N SER A 110 0.85 -6.27 -13.00
CA SER A 110 2.09 -6.15 -12.25
C SER A 110 2.84 -4.96 -12.84
N PRO A 111 3.23 -3.98 -12.06
CA PRO A 111 4.30 -3.11 -12.49
C PRO A 111 5.54 -4.01 -12.56
N HIS A 112 5.82 -4.58 -13.74
CA HIS A 112 7.04 -5.32 -14.01
C HIS A 112 8.22 -4.39 -13.77
N ARG A 113 8.72 -4.43 -12.55
CA ARG A 113 10.08 -4.03 -12.26
C ARG A 113 10.90 -5.31 -12.24
N ASN A 114 11.68 -5.53 -13.31
CA ASN A 114 12.62 -6.63 -13.46
C ASN A 114 13.35 -6.91 -12.13
N GLN A 115 13.07 -8.06 -11.49
CA GLN A 115 13.68 -8.49 -10.22
C GLN A 115 15.19 -8.78 -10.35
N ASN A 116 15.74 -8.81 -11.56
CA ASN A 116 17.16 -9.09 -11.80
C ASN A 116 18.10 -7.87 -11.70
N GLN A 117 17.58 -6.68 -11.34
CA GLN A 117 18.43 -5.50 -11.14
C GLN A 117 18.67 -5.11 -9.67
N PHE A 118 18.10 -5.87 -8.71
CA PHE A 118 18.22 -5.49 -7.29
C PHE A 118 19.47 -6.03 -6.58
N LEU A 119 20.24 -6.91 -7.21
CA LEU A 119 21.42 -7.56 -6.58
C LEU A 119 22.78 -6.97 -6.97
N ILE A 120 22.86 -5.98 -7.85
CA ILE A 120 24.14 -5.41 -8.27
C ILE A 120 24.03 -3.88 -8.38
N GLN A 121 23.71 -3.17 -7.31
CA GLN A 121 24.05 -1.74 -7.21
C GLN A 121 23.80 -1.21 -5.78
N THR A 122 24.53 -1.74 -4.82
CA THR A 122 24.73 -1.10 -3.52
C THR A 122 25.95 -0.18 -3.58
N GLN A 123 26.07 0.67 -4.59
CA GLN A 123 26.91 1.87 -4.57
C GLN A 123 26.48 2.78 -5.72
N ASN A 124 26.08 4.04 -5.40
CA ASN A 124 25.78 5.13 -6.32
C ASN A 124 24.49 5.03 -7.18
N SER A 125 23.31 4.86 -6.59
CA SER A 125 22.10 5.27 -7.28
C SER A 125 21.63 6.63 -6.77
N GLN A 126 21.93 7.67 -7.53
CA GLN A 126 21.27 8.96 -7.41
C GLN A 126 19.76 8.72 -7.45
N VAL A 127 19.02 9.35 -6.50
CA VAL A 127 17.56 9.43 -6.57
C VAL A 127 17.23 9.96 -7.95
N SER A 128 16.41 9.25 -8.73
CA SER A 128 16.04 9.75 -10.04
C SER A 128 15.44 11.16 -9.87
N LYS A 129 15.83 12.10 -10.72
CA LYS A 129 15.36 13.51 -10.63
C LYS A 129 13.84 13.60 -10.60
N ASP A 130 13.15 12.61 -11.13
CA ASP A 130 11.69 12.53 -11.20
C ASP A 130 11.00 12.47 -9.83
N PHE A 131 11.63 11.88 -8.80
CA PHE A 131 11.07 11.86 -7.45
C PHE A 131 11.00 13.23 -6.77
N PHE A 132 11.81 14.17 -7.18
CA PHE A 132 11.88 15.53 -6.63
C PHE A 132 11.20 16.56 -7.52
N SER A 133 10.54 16.13 -8.60
CA SER A 133 9.79 17.02 -9.49
C SER A 133 8.50 17.50 -8.82
N PRO A 134 8.08 18.75 -9.03
CA PRO A 134 6.80 19.26 -8.57
C PRO A 134 5.64 18.45 -9.14
N VAL A 135 4.56 18.31 -8.38
CA VAL A 135 3.39 17.52 -8.75
C VAL A 135 2.11 18.35 -8.61
N GLU A 136 1.19 18.17 -9.56
CA GLU A 136 -0.11 18.82 -9.57
C GLU A 136 -1.02 18.40 -8.40
N VAL A 137 -2.04 19.21 -8.15
CA VAL A 137 -3.07 18.91 -7.14
C VAL A 137 -3.72 17.56 -7.45
N GLY A 138 -3.81 16.70 -6.43
CA GLY A 138 -4.35 15.34 -6.53
C GLY A 138 -3.29 14.23 -6.52
N GLY A 139 -2.08 14.47 -7.07
CA GLY A 139 -0.98 13.49 -7.05
C GLY A 139 0.00 13.64 -5.88
N ARG A 140 -0.12 14.69 -5.07
CA ARG A 140 0.87 15.08 -4.07
C ARG A 140 1.06 14.07 -2.95
N ASN A 141 -0.04 13.52 -2.40
CA ASN A 141 0.03 12.54 -1.31
C ASN A 141 0.70 11.23 -1.77
N ASP A 142 0.36 10.74 -2.96
CA ASP A 142 0.98 9.54 -3.54
C ASP A 142 2.47 9.77 -3.79
N SER A 143 2.84 10.90 -4.35
CA SER A 143 4.24 11.25 -4.62
C SER A 143 5.04 11.46 -3.34
N LEU A 144 4.46 12.08 -2.31
CA LEU A 144 5.07 12.21 -0.98
C LEU A 144 5.31 10.85 -0.34
N ALA A 145 4.32 9.96 -0.37
CA ALA A 145 4.45 8.61 0.17
C ALA A 145 5.53 7.79 -0.57
N ARG A 146 5.60 7.89 -1.89
CA ARG A 146 6.66 7.25 -2.69
C ARG A 146 8.04 7.79 -2.39
N LEU A 147 8.18 9.11 -2.28
CA LEU A 147 9.44 9.76 -1.92
C LEU A 147 9.90 9.32 -0.53
N THR A 148 9.01 9.38 0.46
CA THR A 148 9.27 8.93 1.84
C THR A 148 9.71 7.47 1.89
N GLY A 149 8.97 6.58 1.22
CA GLY A 149 9.31 5.15 1.16
C GLY A 149 10.65 4.88 0.46
N SER A 150 10.98 5.65 -0.59
CA SER A 150 12.27 5.55 -1.29
C SER A 150 13.44 5.99 -0.40
N LEU A 151 13.29 7.07 0.36
CA LEU A 151 14.32 7.57 1.27
C LEU A 151 14.51 6.61 2.46
N LEU A 152 13.40 6.12 3.03
CA LEU A 152 13.44 5.12 4.11
C LEU A 152 14.15 3.83 3.67
N GLY A 153 13.82 3.31 2.50
CA GLY A 153 14.46 2.12 1.93
C GLY A 153 15.95 2.28 1.62
N ARG A 154 16.46 3.52 1.62
CA ARG A 154 17.88 3.86 1.47
C ARG A 154 18.59 4.14 2.79
N GLY A 155 17.89 4.00 3.92
CA GLY A 155 18.44 4.17 5.25
C GLY A 155 18.56 5.62 5.72
N PHE A 156 17.83 6.56 5.12
CA PHE A 156 17.75 7.94 5.61
C PHE A 156 17.09 7.96 7.00
N SER A 157 17.58 8.80 7.90
CA SER A 157 16.95 9.01 9.20
C SER A 157 15.62 9.75 9.06
N VAL A 158 14.75 9.67 10.07
CA VAL A 158 13.47 10.37 10.10
C VAL A 158 13.63 11.87 9.85
N ASP A 159 14.62 12.50 10.49
CA ASP A 159 14.91 13.93 10.34
C ASP A 159 15.35 14.29 8.90
N GLN A 160 16.17 13.44 8.30
CA GLN A 160 16.58 13.60 6.91
C GLN A 160 15.39 13.44 5.94
N ILE A 161 14.54 12.44 6.19
CA ILE A 161 13.33 12.23 5.38
C ILE A 161 12.40 13.44 5.49
N HIS A 162 12.14 13.90 6.71
CA HIS A 162 11.31 15.10 6.94
C HIS A 162 11.86 16.32 6.22
N HIS A 163 13.16 16.57 6.31
CA HIS A 163 13.82 17.67 5.63
C HIS A 163 13.67 17.60 4.10
N GLU A 164 13.92 16.45 3.49
CA GLU A 164 13.84 16.27 2.03
C GLU A 164 12.38 16.34 1.52
N THR A 165 11.44 15.77 2.27
CA THR A 165 10.02 15.81 1.90
C THR A 165 9.43 17.22 2.05
N THR A 166 9.82 17.98 3.08
CA THR A 166 9.45 19.40 3.24
C THR A 166 9.98 20.24 2.08
N LYS A 167 11.24 20.10 1.70
CA LYS A 167 11.81 20.77 0.53
C LYS A 167 11.08 20.43 -0.77
N TRP A 168 10.72 19.16 -0.94
CA TRP A 168 9.96 18.72 -2.10
C TRP A 168 8.56 19.37 -2.10
N ASN A 169 7.88 19.36 -0.94
CA ASN A 169 6.54 19.95 -0.81
C ASN A 169 6.51 21.43 -1.17
N GLN A 170 7.51 22.20 -0.76
CA GLN A 170 7.64 23.62 -1.05
C GLN A 170 7.80 23.94 -2.56
N LYS A 171 8.20 22.97 -3.38
CA LYS A 171 8.31 23.15 -4.84
C LYS A 171 6.97 23.02 -5.57
N ASN A 172 5.95 22.46 -4.92
CA ASN A 172 4.64 22.29 -5.51
C ASN A 172 3.90 23.62 -5.60
N THR A 173 3.14 23.84 -6.67
CA THR A 173 2.36 25.06 -6.90
C THR A 173 1.34 25.34 -5.78
N SER A 174 0.87 24.26 -5.13
CA SER A 174 -0.02 24.32 -3.97
C SER A 174 0.48 23.30 -2.95
N PRO A 175 1.41 23.67 -2.04
CA PRO A 175 1.96 22.75 -1.06
C PRO A 175 0.89 22.13 -0.16
N LEU A 176 1.17 20.91 0.36
CA LEU A 176 0.39 20.30 1.42
C LEU A 176 0.58 21.10 2.71
N SER A 177 -0.47 21.25 3.54
CA SER A 177 -0.35 21.82 4.88
C SER A 177 0.59 21.00 5.75
N GLU A 178 1.26 21.65 6.70
CA GLU A 178 2.16 20.98 7.65
C GLU A 178 1.42 20.43 8.88
N ASP A 179 0.07 20.48 8.90
CA ASP A 179 -0.79 20.03 9.99
C ASP A 179 -1.09 18.53 9.96
#